data_e07afa1564d736fbc819cbfc35e41caf
#
_entry.id   e07afa1564d736fbc819cbfc35e41caf
#
_cell.length_a   1.000
_cell.length_b   1.000
_cell.length_c   1.000
_cell.angle_alpha   90.00
_cell.angle_beta   90.00
_cell.angle_gamma   90.00
#
_symmetry.space_group_name_H-M   'P 1'
#
loop_
_entity.id
_entity.type
_entity.pdbx_description
1 polymer ?
#
loop_
_entity_poly.entity_id
_entity_poly.type
_entity_poly.pdbx_seq_one_letter_code
_entity_poly.pdbx_strand_id
1 'polypeptide(L)'
;MTATPTDFLARALDAPGEPPLRPLPPAVAELLRSLDAPPRLAAHLRAVHDVAVELVDWVQDRYPELSLDREGVLFGSATHDVGKVLHPEELTGAGSAHEDAGRDLLLSHGFSPSLARFAATHAGWDDPVVTIEDLLVSTADKVWKDKRVPGLEDRLVKALAAATQREPWEEFLALDDLLARLGADAGPRLAFQSAFPVYT
;
A
#
# COMPACT_ATOMS: atom_id res chain seq x y z
N MET A 1 -28.66 16.03 -9.14
CA MET A 1 -28.71 14.70 -8.50
C MET A 1 -27.52 14.62 -7.56
N THR A 2 -27.72 14.47 -6.26
CA THR A 2 -26.63 14.26 -5.29
C THR A 2 -26.14 12.80 -5.45
N ALA A 3 -24.83 12.62 -5.65
CA ALA A 3 -24.24 11.29 -5.73
C ALA A 3 -24.44 10.52 -4.42
N THR A 4 -24.74 9.24 -4.51
CA THR A 4 -24.90 8.36 -3.35
C THR A 4 -23.54 7.88 -2.83
N PRO A 5 -23.43 7.39 -1.59
CA PRO A 5 -22.21 6.76 -1.08
C PRO A 5 -21.66 5.68 -2.02
N THR A 6 -22.51 4.80 -2.52
CA THR A 6 -22.17 3.73 -3.47
C THR A 6 -21.58 4.28 -4.79
N ASP A 7 -22.10 5.43 -5.28
CA ASP A 7 -21.56 6.08 -6.47
C ASP A 7 -20.13 6.57 -6.24
N PHE A 8 -19.82 7.09 -5.05
CA PHE A 8 -18.48 7.54 -4.71
C PHE A 8 -17.49 6.39 -4.55
N LEU A 9 -17.91 5.28 -3.94
CA LEU A 9 -17.06 4.08 -3.83
C LEU A 9 -16.75 3.51 -5.21
N ALA A 10 -17.76 3.35 -6.07
CA ALA A 10 -17.54 2.88 -7.44
C ALA A 10 -16.56 3.80 -8.19
N ARG A 11 -16.71 5.13 -8.06
CA ARG A 11 -15.76 6.08 -8.67
C ARG A 11 -14.35 5.99 -8.09
N ALA A 12 -14.19 5.80 -6.78
CA ALA A 12 -12.88 5.64 -6.16
C ALA A 12 -12.15 4.40 -6.67
N LEU A 13 -12.91 3.32 -6.92
CA LEU A 13 -12.37 2.06 -7.45
C LEU A 13 -12.08 2.12 -8.96
N ASP A 14 -12.94 2.75 -9.75
CA ASP A 14 -12.98 2.57 -11.20
C ASP A 14 -12.58 3.83 -12.01
N ALA A 15 -12.60 5.05 -11.42
CA ALA A 15 -12.19 6.26 -12.13
C ALA A 15 -10.71 6.22 -12.51
N PRO A 16 -10.32 6.70 -13.70
CA PRO A 16 -8.93 6.60 -14.16
C PRO A 16 -7.92 7.33 -13.26
N GLY A 17 -8.32 8.46 -12.66
CA GLY A 17 -7.36 9.37 -12.00
C GLY A 17 -6.60 10.24 -13.00
N GLU A 18 -5.80 11.18 -12.50
CA GLU A 18 -4.89 12.01 -13.33
C GLU A 18 -3.63 12.32 -12.51
N PRO A 19 -2.47 11.69 -12.82
CA PRO A 19 -2.28 10.64 -13.85
C PRO A 19 -3.12 9.38 -13.60
N PRO A 20 -3.33 8.54 -14.62
CA PRO A 20 -4.10 7.31 -14.47
C PRO A 20 -3.50 6.40 -13.41
N LEU A 21 -4.32 5.99 -12.44
CA LEU A 21 -3.95 5.00 -11.43
C LEU A 21 -4.39 3.60 -11.86
N ARG A 22 -3.55 2.61 -11.61
CA ARG A 22 -3.88 1.21 -11.86
C ARG A 22 -5.10 0.76 -11.04
N PRO A 23 -5.93 -0.14 -11.54
CA PRO A 23 -7.02 -0.72 -10.75
C PRO A 23 -6.47 -1.58 -9.62
N LEU A 24 -7.23 -1.71 -8.54
CA LEU A 24 -6.95 -2.70 -7.49
C LEU A 24 -7.11 -4.14 -8.03
N PRO A 25 -6.46 -5.13 -7.40
CA PRO A 25 -6.73 -6.54 -7.67
C PRO A 25 -8.24 -6.82 -7.57
N PRO A 26 -8.85 -7.59 -8.51
CA PRO A 26 -10.30 -7.79 -8.53
C PRO A 26 -10.90 -8.27 -7.20
N ALA A 27 -10.25 -9.23 -6.54
CA ALA A 27 -10.70 -9.73 -5.24
C ALA A 27 -10.73 -8.65 -4.14
N VAL A 28 -9.78 -7.69 -4.18
CA VAL A 28 -9.76 -6.56 -3.24
C VAL A 28 -10.86 -5.55 -3.56
N ALA A 29 -11.07 -5.25 -4.85
CA ALA A 29 -12.16 -4.36 -5.26
C ALA A 29 -13.53 -4.94 -4.88
N GLU A 30 -13.75 -6.25 -5.03
CA GLU A 30 -14.95 -6.95 -4.60
C GLU A 30 -15.12 -6.92 -3.08
N LEU A 31 -14.04 -7.16 -2.32
CA LEU A 31 -14.05 -7.05 -0.87
C LEU A 31 -14.49 -5.64 -0.43
N LEU A 32 -13.87 -4.59 -0.96
CA LEU A 32 -14.21 -3.21 -0.59
C LEU A 32 -15.65 -2.86 -0.93
N ARG A 33 -16.20 -3.36 -2.04
CA ARG A 33 -17.64 -3.19 -2.36
C ARG A 33 -18.53 -3.94 -1.38
N SER A 34 -18.17 -5.17 -1.01
CA SER A 34 -18.97 -5.99 -0.07
C SER A 34 -19.00 -5.41 1.35
N LEU A 35 -17.98 -4.63 1.70
CA LEU A 35 -17.84 -3.95 3.00
C LEU A 35 -18.44 -2.54 3.01
N ASP A 36 -19.01 -2.06 1.91
CA ASP A 36 -19.39 -0.64 1.74
C ASP A 36 -18.28 0.32 2.22
N ALA A 37 -17.03 0.00 1.83
CA ALA A 37 -15.84 0.69 2.32
C ALA A 37 -15.92 2.20 2.06
N PRO A 38 -15.41 3.04 2.99
CA PRO A 38 -15.33 4.48 2.78
C PRO A 38 -14.62 4.81 1.46
N PRO A 39 -15.21 5.65 0.59
CA PRO A 39 -14.62 5.96 -0.72
C PRO A 39 -13.21 6.52 -0.64
N ARG A 40 -12.90 7.31 0.40
CA ARG A 40 -11.56 7.82 0.65
C ARG A 40 -10.56 6.72 0.97
N LEU A 41 -10.98 5.68 1.70
CA LEU A 41 -10.15 4.51 1.95
C LEU A 41 -9.84 3.77 0.66
N ALA A 42 -10.85 3.51 -0.17
CA ALA A 42 -10.65 2.84 -1.46
C ALA A 42 -9.70 3.63 -2.37
N ALA A 43 -9.83 4.96 -2.43
CA ALA A 43 -8.92 5.83 -3.18
C ALA A 43 -7.49 5.80 -2.62
N HIS A 44 -7.34 5.77 -1.29
CA HIS A 44 -6.05 5.62 -0.62
C HIS A 44 -5.37 4.30 -0.99
N LEU A 45 -6.06 3.18 -0.78
CA LEU A 45 -5.53 1.85 -1.07
C LEU A 45 -5.11 1.71 -2.54
N ARG A 46 -5.88 2.34 -3.44
CA ARG A 46 -5.55 2.35 -4.86
C ARG A 46 -4.30 3.17 -5.16
N ALA A 47 -4.10 4.32 -4.54
CA ALA A 47 -2.90 5.14 -4.71
C ALA A 47 -1.65 4.43 -4.16
N VAL A 48 -1.76 3.74 -3.01
CA VAL A 48 -0.66 2.95 -2.44
C VAL A 48 -0.34 1.73 -3.30
N HIS A 49 -1.37 1.02 -3.80
CA HIS A 49 -1.21 -0.10 -4.71
C HIS A 49 -0.50 0.31 -6.02
N ASP A 50 -0.86 1.46 -6.59
CA ASP A 50 -0.23 1.97 -7.81
C ASP A 50 1.27 2.19 -7.63
N VAL A 51 1.67 2.77 -6.52
CA VAL A 51 3.09 2.93 -6.15
C VAL A 51 3.77 1.58 -5.89
N ALA A 52 3.06 0.64 -5.24
CA ALA A 52 3.61 -0.70 -5.00
C ALA A 52 3.92 -1.45 -6.28
N VAL A 53 3.11 -1.29 -7.33
CA VAL A 53 3.41 -1.88 -8.66
C VAL A 53 4.75 -1.36 -9.17
N GLU A 54 5.00 -0.05 -9.12
CA GLU A 54 6.27 0.53 -9.59
C GLU A 54 7.46 0.09 -8.73
N LEU A 55 7.29 -0.02 -7.42
CA LEU A 55 8.33 -0.55 -6.52
C LEU A 55 8.68 -2.00 -6.85
N VAL A 56 7.67 -2.84 -7.02
CA VAL A 56 7.88 -4.27 -7.32
C VAL A 56 8.47 -4.47 -8.71
N ASP A 57 7.99 -3.73 -9.72
CA ASP A 57 8.56 -3.76 -11.07
C ASP A 57 10.05 -3.40 -11.03
N TRP A 58 10.42 -2.32 -10.32
CA TRP A 58 11.81 -1.92 -10.16
C TRP A 58 12.65 -2.98 -9.45
N VAL A 59 12.13 -3.63 -8.39
CA VAL A 59 12.84 -4.72 -7.70
C VAL A 59 13.06 -5.90 -8.64
N GLN A 60 12.06 -6.31 -9.40
CA GLN A 60 12.16 -7.44 -10.32
C GLN A 60 13.11 -7.16 -11.49
N ASP A 61 13.08 -5.94 -12.04
CA ASP A 61 13.96 -5.54 -13.13
C ASP A 61 15.42 -5.44 -12.67
N ARG A 62 15.66 -4.96 -11.47
CA ARG A 62 17.01 -4.77 -10.92
C ARG A 62 17.61 -6.06 -10.37
N TYR A 63 16.78 -6.97 -9.85
CA TYR A 63 17.18 -8.19 -9.17
C TYR A 63 16.39 -9.41 -9.70
N PRO A 64 16.57 -9.80 -10.95
CA PRO A 64 15.78 -10.87 -11.59
C PRO A 64 15.93 -12.23 -10.90
N GLU A 65 17.02 -12.46 -10.16
CA GLU A 65 17.24 -13.68 -9.36
C GLU A 65 16.60 -13.64 -7.96
N LEU A 66 16.11 -12.49 -7.50
CA LEU A 66 15.44 -12.39 -6.21
C LEU A 66 14.06 -13.02 -6.27
N SER A 67 13.84 -14.04 -5.44
CA SER A 67 12.51 -14.60 -5.26
C SER A 67 11.67 -13.61 -4.44
N LEU A 68 10.70 -12.96 -5.08
CA LEU A 68 9.79 -12.00 -4.49
C LEU A 68 8.34 -12.44 -4.71
N ASP A 69 7.54 -12.47 -3.65
CA ASP A 69 6.10 -12.67 -3.75
C ASP A 69 5.41 -11.36 -4.21
N ARG A 70 5.48 -11.12 -5.55
CA ARG A 70 4.86 -9.97 -6.19
C ARG A 70 3.38 -9.82 -5.82
N GLU A 71 2.63 -10.91 -5.96
CA GLU A 71 1.18 -10.88 -5.73
C GLU A 71 0.86 -10.58 -4.26
N GLY A 72 1.68 -11.11 -3.34
CA GLY A 72 1.59 -10.81 -1.92
C GLY A 72 1.82 -9.33 -1.62
N VAL A 73 2.85 -8.70 -2.19
CA VAL A 73 3.13 -7.26 -2.02
C VAL A 73 1.98 -6.41 -2.56
N LEU A 74 1.50 -6.71 -3.78
CA LEU A 74 0.42 -5.96 -4.41
C LEU A 74 -0.90 -6.11 -3.62
N PHE A 75 -1.21 -7.31 -3.16
CA PHE A 75 -2.36 -7.54 -2.29
C PHE A 75 -2.20 -6.80 -0.96
N GLY A 76 -1.05 -6.92 -0.31
CA GLY A 76 -0.76 -6.25 0.95
C GLY A 76 -0.90 -4.73 0.84
N SER A 77 -0.33 -4.13 -0.20
CA SER A 77 -0.44 -2.69 -0.45
C SER A 77 -1.89 -2.24 -0.71
N ALA A 78 -2.69 -3.12 -1.34
CA ALA A 78 -4.09 -2.87 -1.62
C ALA A 78 -5.02 -3.07 -0.40
N THR A 79 -4.53 -3.67 0.71
CA THR A 79 -5.34 -4.05 1.87
C THR A 79 -4.77 -3.64 3.23
N HIS A 80 -3.55 -3.07 3.28
CA HIS A 80 -2.87 -2.77 4.54
C HIS A 80 -3.73 -1.99 5.56
N ASP A 81 -4.56 -1.10 5.07
CA ASP A 81 -5.44 -0.23 5.85
C ASP A 81 -6.91 -0.68 5.87
N VAL A 82 -7.24 -1.88 5.37
CA VAL A 82 -8.64 -2.33 5.21
C VAL A 82 -9.43 -2.33 6.52
N GLY A 83 -8.77 -2.52 7.65
CA GLY A 83 -9.40 -2.48 8.97
C GLY A 83 -9.99 -1.11 9.34
N LYS A 84 -9.64 -0.04 8.63
CA LYS A 84 -10.29 1.27 8.78
C LYS A 84 -11.76 1.30 8.36
N VAL A 85 -12.25 0.25 7.71
CA VAL A 85 -13.69 0.04 7.55
C VAL A 85 -14.37 -0.13 8.91
N LEU A 86 -13.71 -0.78 9.88
CA LEU A 86 -14.21 -1.00 11.24
C LEU A 86 -13.83 0.15 12.18
N HIS A 87 -12.81 0.93 11.82
CA HIS A 87 -12.27 2.06 12.58
C HIS A 87 -12.21 3.32 11.71
N PRO A 88 -13.37 3.84 11.22
CA PRO A 88 -13.41 4.96 10.28
C PRO A 88 -12.84 6.26 10.86
N GLU A 89 -12.81 6.43 12.17
CA GLU A 89 -12.16 7.53 12.85
C GLU A 89 -10.65 7.61 12.55
N GLU A 90 -10.00 6.49 12.27
CA GLU A 90 -8.57 6.43 11.93
C GLU A 90 -8.27 6.82 10.46
N LEU A 91 -9.29 7.12 9.66
CA LEU A 91 -9.10 7.72 8.34
C LEU A 91 -8.64 9.19 8.42
N THR A 92 -8.92 9.86 9.53
CA THR A 92 -8.59 11.27 9.75
C THR A 92 -7.83 11.51 11.05
N GLY A 93 -7.82 10.54 11.95
CA GLY A 93 -7.15 10.56 13.25
C GLY A 93 -5.97 9.61 13.32
N ALA A 94 -5.24 9.70 14.43
CA ALA A 94 -4.20 8.74 14.78
C ALA A 94 -4.85 7.50 15.43
N GLY A 95 -4.28 6.32 15.18
CA GLY A 95 -4.69 5.06 15.77
C GLY A 95 -4.00 3.88 15.10
N SER A 96 -4.09 2.71 15.72
CA SER A 96 -3.54 1.46 15.22
C SER A 96 -4.53 0.28 15.41
N ALA A 97 -5.76 0.57 15.85
CA ALA A 97 -6.77 -0.48 16.04
C ALA A 97 -7.14 -1.18 14.71
N HIS A 98 -7.03 -0.46 13.59
CA HIS A 98 -7.26 -1.00 12.26
C HIS A 98 -6.28 -2.11 11.85
N GLU A 99 -5.09 -2.19 12.44
CA GLU A 99 -4.04 -3.13 12.02
C GLU A 99 -4.47 -4.57 12.30
N ASP A 100 -4.68 -4.94 13.57
CA ASP A 100 -5.17 -6.27 13.93
C ASP A 100 -6.59 -6.54 13.40
N ALA A 101 -7.48 -5.54 13.46
CA ALA A 101 -8.83 -5.65 12.93
C ALA A 101 -8.83 -5.94 11.42
N GLY A 102 -7.90 -5.35 10.66
CA GLY A 102 -7.74 -5.60 9.22
C GLY A 102 -7.29 -7.01 8.93
N ARG A 103 -6.29 -7.51 9.68
CA ARG A 103 -5.86 -8.91 9.57
C ARG A 103 -7.02 -9.86 9.83
N ASP A 104 -7.74 -9.69 10.91
CA ASP A 104 -8.84 -10.57 11.30
C ASP A 104 -10.02 -10.49 10.32
N LEU A 105 -10.29 -9.30 9.77
CA LEU A 105 -11.27 -9.09 8.71
C LEU A 105 -10.88 -9.89 7.45
N LEU A 106 -9.65 -9.81 6.99
CA LEU A 106 -9.17 -10.57 5.82
C LEU A 106 -9.27 -12.07 6.05
N LEU A 107 -8.87 -12.57 7.22
CA LEU A 107 -9.01 -13.98 7.58
C LEU A 107 -10.47 -14.43 7.55
N SER A 108 -11.41 -13.63 8.07
CA SER A 108 -12.84 -13.93 8.07
C SER A 108 -13.45 -13.99 6.67
N HIS A 109 -12.84 -13.31 5.69
CA HIS A 109 -13.23 -13.35 4.28
C HIS A 109 -12.48 -14.42 3.48
N GLY A 110 -11.74 -15.32 4.15
CA GLY A 110 -11.11 -16.48 3.54
C GLY A 110 -9.74 -16.22 2.88
N PHE A 111 -9.13 -15.04 3.08
CA PHE A 111 -7.77 -14.81 2.65
C PHE A 111 -6.77 -15.55 3.55
N SER A 112 -5.66 -15.99 2.97
CA SER A 112 -4.65 -16.75 3.71
C SER A 112 -3.95 -15.89 4.77
N PRO A 113 -3.43 -16.50 5.86
CA PRO A 113 -2.64 -15.77 6.87
C PRO A 113 -1.42 -15.05 6.27
N SER A 114 -0.81 -15.61 5.21
CA SER A 114 0.32 -15.00 4.52
C SER A 114 -0.05 -13.68 3.81
N LEU A 115 -1.28 -13.55 3.33
CA LEU A 115 -1.79 -12.31 2.75
C LEU A 115 -2.33 -11.36 3.82
N ALA A 116 -3.06 -11.88 4.79
CA ALA A 116 -3.69 -11.06 5.84
C ALA A 116 -2.67 -10.36 6.75
N ARG A 117 -1.45 -10.91 6.91
CA ARG A 117 -0.43 -10.36 7.79
C ARG A 117 -0.07 -8.90 7.50
N PHE A 118 -0.08 -8.50 6.23
CA PHE A 118 0.34 -7.15 5.82
C PHE A 118 -0.49 -6.04 6.49
N ALA A 119 -1.77 -6.30 6.79
CA ALA A 119 -2.58 -5.35 7.54
C ALA A 119 -2.03 -5.08 8.95
N ALA A 120 -1.45 -6.10 9.59
CA ALA A 120 -0.88 -5.97 10.94
C ALA A 120 0.60 -5.57 10.95
N THR A 121 1.35 -5.77 9.84
CA THR A 121 2.80 -5.56 9.82
C THR A 121 3.23 -4.23 9.19
N HIS A 122 2.37 -3.58 8.40
CA HIS A 122 2.76 -2.43 7.58
C HIS A 122 3.28 -1.22 8.39
N ALA A 123 2.86 -1.05 9.65
CA ALA A 123 3.38 -0.01 10.53
C ALA A 123 4.55 -0.50 11.41
N GLY A 124 4.63 -1.81 11.66
CA GLY A 124 5.67 -2.46 12.47
C GLY A 124 6.92 -2.87 11.69
N TRP A 125 7.33 -2.08 10.71
CA TRP A 125 8.45 -2.38 9.81
C TRP A 125 9.81 -2.50 10.52
N ASP A 126 9.94 -2.09 11.76
CA ASP A 126 11.14 -2.20 12.59
C ASP A 126 11.25 -3.54 13.34
N ASP A 127 10.23 -4.38 13.29
CA ASP A 127 10.28 -5.75 13.84
C ASP A 127 11.35 -6.57 13.09
N PRO A 128 12.22 -7.32 13.81
CA PRO A 128 13.27 -8.11 13.19
C PRO A 128 12.80 -9.25 12.28
N VAL A 129 11.54 -9.67 12.36
CA VAL A 129 11.00 -10.78 11.56
C VAL A 129 10.35 -10.35 10.25
N VAL A 130 10.25 -9.04 9.96
CA VAL A 130 9.67 -8.56 8.71
C VAL A 130 10.49 -8.99 7.50
N THR A 131 9.80 -9.34 6.42
CA THR A 131 10.40 -9.74 5.14
C THR A 131 10.61 -8.55 4.20
N ILE A 132 11.25 -8.78 3.06
CA ILE A 132 11.37 -7.75 2.00
C ILE A 132 9.99 -7.32 1.53
N GLU A 133 9.04 -8.24 1.42
CA GLU A 133 7.66 -7.93 1.04
C GLU A 133 6.97 -7.00 2.04
N ASP A 134 7.14 -7.23 3.35
CA ASP A 134 6.59 -6.34 4.39
C ASP A 134 7.21 -4.94 4.30
N LEU A 135 8.53 -4.86 4.07
CA LEU A 135 9.23 -3.58 3.89
C LEU A 135 8.76 -2.83 2.63
N LEU A 136 8.47 -3.55 1.53
CA LEU A 136 7.95 -2.94 0.31
C LEU A 136 6.53 -2.39 0.50
N VAL A 137 5.64 -3.13 1.18
CA VAL A 137 4.30 -2.64 1.53
C VAL A 137 4.40 -1.39 2.40
N SER A 138 5.24 -1.42 3.43
CA SER A 138 5.46 -0.27 4.33
C SER A 138 6.03 0.94 3.57
N THR A 139 6.97 0.71 2.63
CA THR A 139 7.56 1.77 1.80
C THR A 139 6.52 2.40 0.88
N ALA A 140 5.68 1.59 0.23
CA ALA A 140 4.59 2.08 -0.61
C ALA A 140 3.62 2.98 0.17
N ASP A 141 3.22 2.58 1.41
CA ASP A 141 2.37 3.40 2.28
C ASP A 141 3.01 4.74 2.69
N LYS A 142 4.29 4.88 2.61
CA LYS A 142 4.94 6.16 2.94
C LYS A 142 5.17 7.00 1.69
N VAL A 143 5.77 6.44 0.65
CA VAL A 143 6.23 7.21 -0.51
C VAL A 143 5.09 7.67 -1.44
N TRP A 144 3.92 7.05 -1.42
CA TRP A 144 2.78 7.50 -2.22
C TRP A 144 2.40 8.97 -1.98
N LYS A 145 2.70 9.49 -0.80
CA LYS A 145 2.50 10.89 -0.34
C LYS A 145 3.81 11.64 -0.09
N ASP A 146 4.90 11.20 -0.72
CA ASP A 146 6.26 11.76 -0.57
C ASP A 146 6.78 11.76 0.87
N LYS A 147 6.35 10.82 1.70
CA LYS A 147 6.89 10.67 3.05
C LYS A 147 8.11 9.76 3.04
N ARG A 148 9.28 10.34 3.26
CA ARG A 148 10.54 9.61 3.40
C ARG A 148 10.72 9.15 4.87
N VAL A 149 11.12 7.90 5.06
CA VAL A 149 11.36 7.29 6.40
C VAL A 149 12.74 6.62 6.39
N PRO A 150 13.79 7.35 6.80
CA PRO A 150 15.18 6.88 6.65
C PRO A 150 15.45 5.50 7.27
N GLY A 151 14.84 5.20 8.43
CA GLY A 151 15.00 3.89 9.08
C GLY A 151 14.40 2.72 8.29
N LEU A 152 13.24 2.93 7.67
CA LEU A 152 12.60 1.94 6.80
C LEU A 152 13.40 1.74 5.52
N GLU A 153 13.83 2.84 4.90
CA GLU A 153 14.63 2.83 3.68
C GLU A 153 15.97 2.13 3.88
N ASP A 154 16.66 2.41 5.00
CA ASP A 154 17.91 1.73 5.37
C ASP A 154 17.72 0.22 5.57
N ARG A 155 16.61 -0.18 6.18
CA ARG A 155 16.28 -1.62 6.31
C ARG A 155 16.02 -2.29 4.98
N LEU A 156 15.25 -1.65 4.10
CA LEU A 156 14.98 -2.18 2.76
C LEU A 156 16.28 -2.29 1.95
N VAL A 157 17.14 -1.27 1.96
CA VAL A 157 18.47 -1.30 1.33
C VAL A 157 19.30 -2.47 1.84
N LYS A 158 19.39 -2.65 3.17
CA LYS A 158 20.16 -3.75 3.77
C LYS A 158 19.61 -5.11 3.39
N ALA A 159 18.28 -5.26 3.39
CA ALA A 159 17.64 -6.51 3.00
C ALA A 159 17.89 -6.86 1.53
N LEU A 160 17.76 -5.89 0.62
CA LEU A 160 18.05 -6.07 -0.80
C LEU A 160 19.52 -6.38 -1.05
N ALA A 161 20.45 -5.61 -0.45
CA ALA A 161 21.87 -5.83 -0.56
C ALA A 161 22.29 -7.22 -0.08
N ALA A 162 21.78 -7.66 1.07
CA ALA A 162 22.06 -8.98 1.63
C ALA A 162 21.52 -10.12 0.74
N ALA A 163 20.30 -9.99 0.21
CA ALA A 163 19.67 -10.99 -0.64
C ALA A 163 20.34 -11.12 -2.02
N THR A 164 20.94 -10.04 -2.52
CA THR A 164 21.52 -9.95 -3.86
C THR A 164 23.05 -9.89 -3.87
N GLN A 165 23.69 -9.88 -2.69
CA GLN A 165 25.14 -9.79 -2.51
C GLN A 165 25.75 -8.54 -3.17
N ARG A 166 25.01 -7.42 -3.15
CA ARG A 166 25.45 -6.11 -3.67
C ARG A 166 25.89 -5.18 -2.54
N GLU A 167 26.60 -4.12 -2.91
CA GLU A 167 27.06 -3.13 -1.93
C GLU A 167 25.89 -2.25 -1.45
N PRO A 168 25.68 -2.11 -0.14
CA PRO A 168 24.53 -1.34 0.39
C PRO A 168 24.46 0.12 -0.09
N TRP A 169 25.60 0.76 -0.34
CA TRP A 169 25.63 2.15 -0.81
C TRP A 169 25.11 2.30 -2.25
N GLU A 170 25.35 1.30 -3.13
CA GLU A 170 24.83 1.28 -4.50
C GLU A 170 23.31 1.12 -4.46
N GLU A 171 22.82 0.24 -3.58
CA GLU A 171 21.39 0.01 -3.41
C GLU A 171 20.69 1.20 -2.78
N PHE A 172 21.37 1.90 -1.86
CA PHE A 172 20.85 3.15 -1.30
C PHE A 172 20.64 4.21 -2.38
N LEU A 173 21.63 4.46 -3.24
CA LEU A 173 21.51 5.45 -4.31
C LEU A 173 20.40 5.08 -5.29
N ALA A 174 20.33 3.81 -5.69
CA ALA A 174 19.32 3.35 -6.64
C ALA A 174 17.88 3.42 -6.06
N LEU A 175 17.71 3.10 -4.78
CA LEU A 175 16.42 3.23 -4.09
C LEU A 175 16.05 4.71 -3.90
N ASP A 176 17.00 5.56 -3.52
CA ASP A 176 16.78 7.00 -3.33
C ASP A 176 16.28 7.67 -4.60
N ASP A 177 16.92 7.38 -5.74
CA ASP A 177 16.47 7.87 -7.06
C ASP A 177 15.04 7.41 -7.39
N LEU A 178 14.70 6.15 -7.10
CA LEU A 178 13.36 5.63 -7.30
C LEU A 178 12.34 6.35 -6.42
N LEU A 179 12.62 6.44 -5.10
CA LEU A 179 11.68 7.06 -4.16
C LEU A 179 11.48 8.55 -4.42
N ALA A 180 12.54 9.27 -4.85
CA ALA A 180 12.43 10.66 -5.28
C ALA A 180 11.51 10.82 -6.50
N ARG A 181 11.64 9.93 -7.50
CA ARG A 181 10.75 9.91 -8.67
C ARG A 181 9.30 9.61 -8.29
N LEU A 182 9.07 8.60 -7.45
CA LEU A 182 7.72 8.25 -6.96
C LEU A 182 7.10 9.39 -6.14
N GLY A 183 7.91 10.04 -5.30
CA GLY A 183 7.48 11.20 -4.50
C GLY A 183 7.08 12.40 -5.33
N ALA A 184 7.71 12.62 -6.48
CA ALA A 184 7.37 13.75 -7.38
C ALA A 184 5.90 13.75 -7.83
N ASP A 185 5.27 12.58 -7.92
CA ASP A 185 3.86 12.42 -8.30
C ASP A 185 2.89 12.35 -7.10
N ALA A 186 3.34 12.66 -5.89
CA ALA A 186 2.51 12.60 -4.69
C ALA A 186 1.34 13.60 -4.72
N GLY A 187 1.54 14.79 -5.27
CA GLY A 187 0.51 15.83 -5.35
C GLY A 187 -0.77 15.35 -6.05
N PRO A 188 -0.70 14.83 -7.28
CA PRO A 188 -1.84 14.22 -7.97
C PRO A 188 -2.51 13.06 -7.21
N ARG A 189 -1.75 12.17 -6.58
CA ARG A 189 -2.29 11.06 -5.78
C ARG A 189 -3.06 11.55 -4.56
N LEU A 190 -2.53 12.56 -3.85
CA LEU A 190 -3.20 13.21 -2.73
C LEU A 190 -4.49 13.92 -3.18
N ALA A 191 -4.46 14.61 -4.33
CA ALA A 191 -5.63 15.24 -4.91
C ALA A 191 -6.71 14.21 -5.25
N PHE A 192 -6.33 13.08 -5.87
CA PHE A 192 -7.24 11.98 -6.16
C PHE A 192 -7.91 11.45 -4.88
N GLN A 193 -7.14 11.09 -3.86
CA GLN A 193 -7.69 10.61 -2.59
C GLN A 193 -8.62 11.65 -1.96
N SER A 194 -8.21 12.92 -1.94
CA SER A 194 -8.96 14.00 -1.29
C SER A 194 -10.27 14.35 -1.98
N ALA A 195 -10.44 13.97 -3.25
CA ALA A 195 -11.69 14.17 -4.00
C ALA A 195 -12.84 13.28 -3.50
N PHE A 196 -12.55 12.29 -2.64
CA PHE A 196 -13.55 11.37 -2.12
C PHE A 196 -13.87 11.66 -0.65
N PRO A 197 -15.17 11.53 -0.25
CA PRO A 197 -15.58 11.78 1.13
C PRO A 197 -15.14 10.65 2.07
N VAL A 198 -15.01 11.00 3.35
CA VAL A 198 -14.98 10.05 4.46
C VAL A 198 -16.42 9.90 4.94
N TYR A 199 -16.95 8.70 4.90
CA TYR A 199 -18.21 8.38 5.54
C TYR A 199 -17.91 7.71 6.88
N THR A 200 -18.61 8.13 7.89
CA THR A 200 -18.65 7.52 9.22
C THR A 200 -20.00 6.87 9.45
#